data_6769862736bfa4169cea67fc1cd27e80
#
_entry.id   6769862736bfa4169cea67fc1cd27e80
#
_cell.length_a   1.000
_cell.length_b   1.000
_cell.length_c   1.000
_cell.angle_alpha   90.00
_cell.angle_beta   90.00
_cell.angle_gamma   90.00
#
_symmetry.space_group_name_H-M   'P 1'
#
loop_
_entity.id
_entity.type
_entity.pdbx_description
1 polymer ?
#
loop_
_entity_poly.entity_id
_entity_poly.type
_entity_poly.pdbx_seq_one_letter_code
_entity_poly.pdbx_strand_id
1 'polypeptide(L)'
;NLPLLRHMILNTIRSYNKKHREEFGDLVIACDNRHYWRRRVYPNYKAGRKATREASDLDWNIIFESLNLVRDELSEVFPYPVIDVDGAEADDVIGTLAEYSQTIGEPGPLFEDEITPEPFLIISGDHDFKQLQKFPNVKQWAPAQKKWVKLPEPAEHYLMEHIITGDKGDGIPNMLSDDDVFINGQRQKPIRKALLAEWKV
;
A
#
# COMPACT_ATOMS: atom_id res chain seq x y z
N ASN A 1 -10.18 -9.47 22.23
CA ASN A 1 -11.64 -9.29 22.29
C ASN A 1 -12.17 -8.98 20.89
N LEU A 2 -12.64 -10.00 20.16
CA LEU A 2 -13.14 -9.92 18.79
C LEU A 2 -14.23 -8.83 18.59
N PRO A 3 -15.28 -8.74 19.44
CA PRO A 3 -16.30 -7.71 19.27
C PRO A 3 -15.76 -6.28 19.29
N LEU A 4 -14.78 -6.01 20.14
CA LEU A 4 -14.14 -4.68 20.20
C LEU A 4 -13.35 -4.38 18.96
N LEU A 5 -12.52 -5.32 18.49
CA LEU A 5 -11.73 -5.17 17.27
C LEU A 5 -12.62 -4.95 16.03
N ARG A 6 -13.66 -5.77 15.89
CA ARG A 6 -14.69 -5.61 14.86
C ARG A 6 -15.31 -4.21 14.90
N HIS A 7 -15.75 -3.77 16.09
CA HIS A 7 -16.34 -2.45 16.28
C HIS A 7 -15.37 -1.33 15.87
N MET A 8 -14.12 -1.41 16.25
CA MET A 8 -13.09 -0.43 15.87
C MET A 8 -12.88 -0.38 14.37
N ILE A 9 -12.77 -1.52 13.70
CA ILE A 9 -12.56 -1.60 12.25
C ILE A 9 -13.75 -0.99 11.52
N LEU A 10 -14.97 -1.43 11.83
CA LEU A 10 -16.18 -0.93 11.15
C LEU A 10 -16.41 0.57 11.37
N ASN A 11 -16.14 1.09 12.58
CA ASN A 11 -16.22 2.53 12.84
C ASN A 11 -15.15 3.31 12.07
N THR A 12 -13.97 2.76 11.93
CA THR A 12 -12.88 3.40 11.16
C THR A 12 -13.28 3.50 9.68
N ILE A 13 -13.73 2.40 9.09
CA ILE A 13 -14.21 2.35 7.69
C ILE A 13 -15.35 3.36 7.49
N ARG A 14 -16.37 3.33 8.35
CA ARG A 14 -17.49 4.27 8.31
C ARG A 14 -17.05 5.73 8.41
N SER A 15 -16.09 6.02 9.29
CA SER A 15 -15.56 7.37 9.50
C SER A 15 -14.88 7.90 8.23
N TYR A 16 -14.05 7.09 7.58
CA TYR A 16 -13.37 7.48 6.35
C TYR A 16 -14.35 7.60 5.18
N ASN A 17 -15.29 6.67 5.03
CA ASN A 17 -16.34 6.78 4.03
C ASN A 17 -17.14 8.09 4.20
N LYS A 18 -17.60 8.38 5.42
CA LYS A 18 -18.34 9.63 5.68
C LYS A 18 -17.52 10.89 5.40
N LYS A 19 -16.23 10.86 5.70
CA LYS A 19 -15.34 12.03 5.57
C LYS A 19 -14.97 12.32 4.11
N HIS A 20 -14.83 11.30 3.29
CA HIS A 20 -14.20 11.45 1.98
C HIS A 20 -15.10 11.12 0.79
N ARG A 21 -16.30 10.55 1.03
CA ARG A 21 -17.19 10.09 -0.03
C ARG A 21 -17.63 11.21 -0.97
N GLU A 22 -17.83 12.42 -0.48
CA GLU A 22 -18.31 13.55 -1.29
C GLU A 22 -17.27 13.97 -2.34
N GLU A 23 -15.97 13.89 -2.00
CA GLU A 23 -14.88 14.28 -2.90
C GLU A 23 -14.38 13.10 -3.76
N PHE A 24 -14.37 11.88 -3.21
CA PHE A 24 -13.68 10.72 -3.80
C PHE A 24 -14.60 9.55 -4.15
N GLY A 25 -15.92 9.69 -3.97
CA GLY A 25 -16.86 8.65 -4.33
C GLY A 25 -16.88 7.45 -3.40
N ASP A 26 -17.12 6.27 -3.95
CA ASP A 26 -17.33 5.05 -3.18
C ASP A 26 -16.04 4.48 -2.61
N LEU A 27 -16.16 3.98 -1.37
CA LEU A 27 -15.05 3.31 -0.69
C LEU A 27 -14.87 1.88 -1.21
N VAL A 28 -13.67 1.55 -1.61
CA VAL A 28 -13.24 0.19 -1.97
C VAL A 28 -12.26 -0.32 -0.92
N ILE A 29 -12.36 -1.60 -0.54
CA ILE A 29 -11.49 -2.24 0.43
C ILE A 29 -10.60 -3.24 -0.30
N ALA A 30 -9.30 -2.97 -0.33
CA ALA A 30 -8.30 -3.88 -0.86
C ALA A 30 -7.74 -4.76 0.26
N CYS A 31 -7.63 -6.06 0.01
CA CYS A 31 -7.17 -7.05 0.99
C CYS A 31 -5.89 -7.74 0.52
N ASP A 32 -5.01 -8.04 1.48
CA ASP A 32 -3.86 -8.92 1.23
C ASP A 32 -4.32 -10.37 1.11
N ASN A 33 -3.90 -11.04 0.04
CA ASN A 33 -4.06 -12.49 -0.07
C ASN A 33 -2.92 -13.22 0.65
N ARG A 34 -3.16 -14.48 1.05
CA ARG A 34 -2.15 -15.34 1.68
C ARG A 34 -1.02 -15.69 0.73
N HIS A 35 -1.34 -15.86 -0.54
CA HIS A 35 -0.42 -16.17 -1.60
C HIS A 35 -0.17 -14.90 -2.40
N TYR A 36 1.07 -14.50 -2.55
CA TYR A 36 1.43 -13.34 -3.35
C TYR A 36 2.66 -13.64 -4.21
N TRP A 37 2.64 -13.08 -5.40
CA TRP A 37 3.59 -13.38 -6.47
C TRP A 37 5.03 -13.02 -6.11
N ARG A 38 5.25 -12.02 -5.26
CA ARG A 38 6.57 -11.51 -4.88
C ARG A 38 7.45 -12.58 -4.28
N ARG A 39 6.90 -13.53 -3.50
CA ARG A 39 7.68 -14.65 -2.94
C ARG A 39 8.15 -15.65 -3.98
N ARG A 40 7.48 -15.74 -5.12
CA ARG A 40 7.93 -16.61 -6.23
C ARG A 40 9.15 -16.01 -6.93
N VAL A 41 9.24 -14.67 -6.98
CA VAL A 41 10.36 -13.94 -7.57
C VAL A 41 11.51 -13.79 -6.58
N TYR A 42 11.19 -13.45 -5.34
CA TYR A 42 12.16 -13.23 -4.27
C TYR A 42 11.73 -13.98 -2.99
N PRO A 43 12.28 -15.20 -2.75
CA PRO A 43 11.87 -16.06 -1.62
C PRO A 43 12.06 -15.43 -0.25
N ASN A 44 13.01 -14.49 -0.11
CA ASN A 44 13.31 -13.80 1.14
C ASN A 44 12.35 -12.63 1.45
N TYR A 45 11.42 -12.34 0.54
CA TYR A 45 10.43 -11.29 0.71
C TYR A 45 9.63 -11.45 2.00
N LYS A 46 9.65 -10.44 2.87
CA LYS A 46 8.97 -10.42 4.16
C LYS A 46 9.36 -11.57 5.13
N ALA A 47 10.51 -12.23 4.91
CA ALA A 47 10.94 -13.37 5.72
C ALA A 47 11.14 -13.00 7.19
N GLY A 48 11.65 -11.80 7.49
CA GLY A 48 11.87 -11.30 8.85
C GLY A 48 10.60 -11.06 9.66
N ARG A 49 9.44 -10.86 9.00
CA ARG A 49 8.17 -10.54 9.69
C ARG A 49 7.69 -11.66 10.62
N LYS A 50 8.04 -12.93 10.33
CA LYS A 50 7.68 -14.06 11.19
C LYS A 50 8.37 -13.96 12.54
N ALA A 51 9.69 -13.75 12.57
CA ALA A 51 10.46 -13.60 13.80
C ALA A 51 9.98 -12.38 14.62
N THR A 52 9.67 -11.26 13.97
CA THR A 52 9.11 -10.08 14.64
C THR A 52 7.76 -10.37 15.31
N ARG A 53 6.88 -11.14 14.66
CA ARG A 53 5.60 -11.53 15.24
C ARG A 53 5.76 -12.49 16.42
N GLU A 54 6.67 -13.45 16.31
CA GLU A 54 6.96 -14.42 17.39
C GLU A 54 7.58 -13.75 18.64
N ALA A 55 8.31 -12.63 18.44
CA ALA A 55 8.85 -11.81 19.53
C ALA A 55 7.83 -10.82 20.14
N SER A 56 6.61 -10.77 19.62
CA SER A 56 5.55 -9.87 20.09
C SER A 56 4.68 -10.55 21.12
N ASP A 57 4.19 -9.79 22.10
CA ASP A 57 3.21 -10.25 23.10
C ASP A 57 1.78 -10.38 22.55
N LEU A 58 1.58 -10.08 21.26
CA LEU A 58 0.26 -10.14 20.62
C LEU A 58 -0.03 -11.54 20.09
N ASP A 59 -1.26 -12.02 20.31
CA ASP A 59 -1.76 -13.22 19.67
C ASP A 59 -2.17 -12.92 18.20
N TRP A 60 -1.22 -13.11 17.32
CA TRP A 60 -1.38 -12.84 15.88
C TRP A 60 -2.42 -13.77 15.23
N ASN A 61 -2.67 -14.97 15.75
CA ASN A 61 -3.68 -15.86 15.20
C ASN A 61 -5.08 -15.27 15.43
N ILE A 62 -5.37 -14.82 16.65
CA ILE A 62 -6.63 -14.14 16.95
C ILE A 62 -6.81 -12.87 16.11
N ILE A 63 -5.72 -12.11 15.89
CA ILE A 63 -5.77 -10.90 15.07
C ILE A 63 -6.14 -11.26 13.63
N PHE A 64 -5.46 -12.23 13.01
CA PHE A 64 -5.73 -12.64 11.64
C PHE A 64 -7.11 -13.28 11.47
N GLU A 65 -7.56 -14.12 12.41
CA GLU A 65 -8.92 -14.65 12.41
C GLU A 65 -9.94 -13.52 12.45
N SER A 66 -9.73 -12.55 13.33
CA SER A 66 -10.62 -11.40 13.47
C SER A 66 -10.69 -10.57 12.21
N LEU A 67 -9.55 -10.33 11.56
CA LEU A 67 -9.49 -9.58 10.29
C LEU A 67 -10.20 -10.33 9.15
N ASN A 68 -10.01 -11.65 9.06
CA ASN A 68 -10.69 -12.47 8.07
C ASN A 68 -12.21 -12.46 8.26
N LEU A 69 -12.69 -12.62 9.50
CA LEU A 69 -14.12 -12.55 9.82
C LEU A 69 -14.73 -11.20 9.44
N VAL A 70 -14.04 -10.11 9.74
CA VAL A 70 -14.51 -8.76 9.38
C VAL A 70 -14.48 -8.54 7.87
N ARG A 71 -13.46 -9.03 7.16
CA ARG A 71 -13.39 -8.98 5.68
C ARG A 71 -14.57 -9.71 5.06
N ASP A 72 -14.85 -10.94 5.53
CA ASP A 72 -15.94 -11.78 5.01
C ASP A 72 -17.29 -11.11 5.28
N GLU A 73 -17.49 -10.57 6.48
CA GLU A 73 -18.69 -9.79 6.83
C GLU A 73 -18.84 -8.54 5.96
N LEU A 74 -17.76 -7.80 5.71
CA LEU A 74 -17.78 -6.62 4.83
C LEU A 74 -18.19 -6.99 3.41
N SER A 75 -17.68 -8.09 2.90
CA SER A 75 -18.02 -8.60 1.57
C SER A 75 -19.47 -9.06 1.43
N GLU A 76 -20.04 -9.69 2.48
CA GLU A 76 -21.36 -10.31 2.43
C GLU A 76 -22.49 -9.35 2.79
N VAL A 77 -22.25 -8.42 3.73
CA VAL A 77 -23.33 -7.65 4.38
C VAL A 77 -23.27 -6.16 4.10
N PHE A 78 -22.09 -5.62 3.80
CA PHE A 78 -21.90 -4.18 3.64
C PHE A 78 -21.84 -3.76 2.16
N PRO A 79 -22.23 -2.51 1.85
CA PRO A 79 -22.26 -2.02 0.46
C PRO A 79 -20.87 -1.58 -0.05
N TYR A 80 -19.80 -2.17 0.46
CA TYR A 80 -18.44 -1.84 0.05
C TYR A 80 -17.89 -2.93 -0.87
N PRO A 81 -17.36 -2.60 -2.05
CA PRO A 81 -16.55 -3.54 -2.80
C PRO A 81 -15.34 -3.97 -1.97
N VAL A 82 -15.20 -5.27 -1.75
CA VAL A 82 -14.06 -5.89 -1.07
C VAL A 82 -13.31 -6.71 -2.10
N ILE A 83 -12.06 -6.36 -2.35
CA ILE A 83 -11.23 -6.97 -3.39
C ILE A 83 -10.10 -7.76 -2.74
N ASP A 84 -10.17 -9.07 -2.87
CA ASP A 84 -9.16 -10.05 -2.47
C ASP A 84 -8.82 -10.89 -3.71
N VAL A 85 -7.60 -10.77 -4.23
CA VAL A 85 -7.17 -11.43 -5.46
C VAL A 85 -6.10 -12.46 -5.11
N ASP A 86 -6.34 -13.72 -5.49
CA ASP A 86 -5.32 -14.75 -5.31
C ASP A 86 -4.03 -14.42 -6.07
N GLY A 87 -2.93 -14.50 -5.39
CA GLY A 87 -1.61 -14.14 -5.93
C GLY A 87 -1.22 -12.67 -5.79
N ALA A 88 -2.10 -11.80 -5.27
CA ALA A 88 -1.84 -10.37 -5.13
C ALA A 88 -1.87 -9.91 -3.67
N GLU A 89 -1.16 -8.82 -3.37
CA GLU A 89 -1.28 -8.06 -2.13
C GLU A 89 -2.25 -6.89 -2.33
N ALA A 90 -2.73 -6.28 -1.26
CA ALA A 90 -3.57 -5.07 -1.33
C ALA A 90 -2.90 -3.94 -2.14
N ASP A 91 -1.58 -3.85 -2.07
CA ASP A 91 -0.79 -2.87 -2.80
C ASP A 91 -0.90 -3.04 -4.31
N ASP A 92 -0.94 -4.29 -4.80
CA ASP A 92 -1.13 -4.60 -6.22
C ASP A 92 -2.53 -4.17 -6.68
N VAL A 93 -3.55 -4.45 -5.85
CA VAL A 93 -4.94 -4.06 -6.12
C VAL A 93 -5.06 -2.54 -6.18
N ILE A 94 -4.52 -1.82 -5.19
CA ILE A 94 -4.57 -0.36 -5.13
C ILE A 94 -3.81 0.26 -6.31
N GLY A 95 -2.62 -0.26 -6.63
CA GLY A 95 -1.84 0.19 -7.79
C GLY A 95 -2.60 0.03 -9.10
N THR A 96 -3.22 -1.14 -9.31
CA THR A 96 -4.02 -1.43 -10.50
C THR A 96 -5.26 -0.52 -10.58
N LEU A 97 -5.95 -0.28 -9.47
CA LEU A 97 -7.10 0.63 -9.44
C LEU A 97 -6.70 2.09 -9.70
N ALA A 98 -5.56 2.54 -9.16
CA ALA A 98 -5.05 3.87 -9.43
C ALA A 98 -4.69 4.07 -10.91
N GLU A 99 -4.13 3.04 -11.55
CA GLU A 99 -3.85 3.07 -12.99
C GLU A 99 -5.15 3.01 -13.81
N TYR A 100 -6.09 2.14 -13.44
CA TYR A 100 -7.40 2.05 -14.08
C TYR A 100 -8.18 3.37 -13.97
N SER A 101 -8.05 4.11 -12.86
CA SER A 101 -8.72 5.40 -12.69
C SER A 101 -8.31 6.44 -13.74
N GLN A 102 -7.20 6.24 -14.45
CA GLN A 102 -6.78 7.12 -15.55
C GLN A 102 -7.62 6.91 -16.82
N THR A 103 -8.38 5.82 -16.89
CA THR A 103 -9.20 5.46 -18.06
C THR A 103 -10.70 5.76 -17.86
N ILE A 104 -11.08 6.23 -16.66
CA ILE A 104 -12.44 6.57 -16.30
C ILE A 104 -12.53 8.01 -15.80
N GLY A 105 -13.60 8.72 -16.13
CA GLY A 105 -13.81 10.10 -15.72
C GLY A 105 -14.71 10.86 -16.70
N GLU A 106 -14.79 12.16 -16.55
CA GLU A 106 -15.58 13.03 -17.41
C GLU A 106 -14.81 13.35 -18.70
N PRO A 107 -15.51 13.52 -19.84
CA PRO A 107 -14.89 14.01 -21.06
C PRO A 107 -14.15 15.32 -20.83
N GLY A 108 -13.00 15.47 -21.46
CA GLY A 108 -12.20 16.67 -21.38
C GLY A 108 -12.93 17.90 -21.95
N PRO A 109 -12.64 19.11 -21.45
CA PRO A 109 -13.38 20.32 -21.82
C PRO A 109 -13.11 20.79 -23.25
N LEU A 110 -12.06 20.33 -23.89
CA LEU A 110 -11.63 20.75 -25.24
C LEU A 110 -11.70 19.63 -26.27
N PHE A 111 -11.47 18.39 -25.86
CA PHE A 111 -11.49 17.22 -26.72
C PHE A 111 -12.27 16.10 -26.05
N GLU A 112 -13.27 15.54 -26.76
CA GLU A 112 -14.12 14.46 -26.24
C GLU A 112 -13.33 13.17 -25.99
N ASP A 113 -12.21 12.97 -26.65
CA ASP A 113 -11.32 11.82 -26.48
C ASP A 113 -10.37 11.95 -25.26
N GLU A 114 -10.28 13.13 -24.65
CA GLU A 114 -9.53 13.33 -23.43
C GLU A 114 -10.43 12.99 -22.22
N ILE A 115 -9.91 12.23 -21.27
CA ILE A 115 -10.60 11.92 -20.02
C ILE A 115 -9.97 12.74 -18.91
N THR A 116 -10.79 13.44 -18.14
CA THR A 116 -10.40 14.00 -16.84
C THR A 116 -10.62 12.94 -15.79
N PRO A 117 -9.57 12.29 -15.26
CA PRO A 117 -9.72 11.20 -14.33
C PRO A 117 -10.42 11.61 -13.05
N GLU A 118 -11.27 10.73 -12.51
CA GLU A 118 -11.93 10.95 -11.22
C GLU A 118 -10.91 11.07 -10.08
N PRO A 119 -11.21 11.88 -9.05
CA PRO A 119 -10.37 11.96 -7.85
C PRO A 119 -10.20 10.58 -7.21
N PHE A 120 -8.96 10.19 -6.89
CA PHE A 120 -8.63 8.90 -6.30
C PHE A 120 -7.91 9.10 -4.96
N LEU A 121 -8.43 8.50 -3.88
CA LEU A 121 -7.86 8.61 -2.55
C LEU A 121 -7.35 7.27 -2.03
N ILE A 122 -6.08 7.20 -1.73
CA ILE A 122 -5.45 6.08 -1.01
C ILE A 122 -5.45 6.40 0.50
N ILE A 123 -6.12 5.57 1.30
CA ILE A 123 -6.12 5.69 2.76
C ILE A 123 -5.11 4.69 3.34
N SER A 124 -3.86 5.05 3.30
CA SER A 124 -2.74 4.24 3.81
C SER A 124 -1.55 5.13 4.18
N GLY A 125 -0.84 4.74 5.24
CA GLY A 125 0.44 5.36 5.61
C GLY A 125 1.64 4.74 4.89
N ASP A 126 1.43 3.73 4.06
CA ASP A 126 2.50 3.04 3.38
C ASP A 126 3.23 3.95 2.40
N HIS A 127 4.54 3.83 2.41
CA HIS A 127 5.42 4.67 1.59
C HIS A 127 5.42 4.24 0.13
N ASP A 128 5.10 2.99 -0.17
CA ASP A 128 5.09 2.46 -1.53
C ASP A 128 4.05 3.15 -2.41
N PHE A 129 2.94 3.61 -1.82
CA PHE A 129 1.91 4.36 -2.55
C PHE A 129 2.34 5.75 -3.00
N LYS A 130 3.45 6.29 -2.51
CA LYS A 130 3.95 7.60 -2.96
C LYS A 130 4.25 7.63 -4.45
N GLN A 131 4.70 6.50 -5.03
CA GLN A 131 4.94 6.38 -6.46
C GLN A 131 3.67 6.60 -7.29
N LEU A 132 2.49 6.32 -6.74
CA LEU A 132 1.20 6.50 -7.43
C LEU A 132 0.79 7.97 -7.52
N GLN A 133 1.44 8.88 -6.78
CA GLN A 133 1.25 10.32 -6.93
C GLN A 133 1.86 10.88 -8.23
N LYS A 134 2.43 10.03 -9.10
CA LYS A 134 2.68 10.35 -10.50
C LYS A 134 1.41 10.72 -11.26
N PHE A 135 0.26 10.21 -10.80
CA PHE A 135 -1.06 10.54 -11.35
C PHE A 135 -1.64 11.76 -10.60
N PRO A 136 -1.98 12.86 -11.32
CA PRO A 136 -2.42 14.10 -10.69
C PRO A 136 -3.71 13.99 -9.86
N ASN A 137 -4.59 13.04 -10.21
CA ASN A 137 -5.86 12.77 -9.52
C ASN A 137 -5.68 11.93 -8.26
N VAL A 138 -4.52 11.32 -8.03
CA VAL A 138 -4.25 10.44 -6.88
C VAL A 138 -3.75 11.22 -5.69
N LYS A 139 -4.44 11.10 -4.56
CA LYS A 139 -4.03 11.64 -3.27
C LYS A 139 -3.87 10.52 -2.25
N GLN A 140 -3.01 10.73 -1.25
CA GLN A 140 -2.78 9.77 -0.18
C GLN A 140 -2.99 10.42 1.20
N TRP A 141 -3.78 9.76 2.03
CA TRP A 141 -4.00 10.11 3.43
C TRP A 141 -3.36 9.07 4.34
N ALA A 142 -2.48 9.51 5.24
CA ALA A 142 -1.85 8.66 6.24
C ALA A 142 -2.67 8.65 7.55
N PRO A 143 -3.40 7.56 7.86
CA PRO A 143 -4.32 7.50 9.00
C PRO A 143 -3.67 7.71 10.36
N ALA A 144 -2.53 7.05 10.59
CA ALA A 144 -1.82 7.09 11.87
C ALA A 144 -1.28 8.49 12.18
N GLN A 145 -0.79 9.21 11.16
CA GLN A 145 -0.26 10.56 11.28
C GLN A 145 -1.34 11.64 11.11
N LYS A 146 -2.56 11.26 10.70
CA LYS A 146 -3.69 12.16 10.41
C LYS A 146 -3.33 13.31 9.47
N LYS A 147 -2.57 13.00 8.41
CA LYS A 147 -2.09 14.01 7.45
C LYS A 147 -2.11 13.52 6.01
N TRP A 148 -2.16 14.47 5.08
CA TRP A 148 -1.92 14.23 3.67
C TRP A 148 -0.44 13.90 3.44
N VAL A 149 -0.18 12.87 2.67
CA VAL A 149 1.17 12.52 2.22
C VAL A 149 1.48 13.38 1.00
N LYS A 150 2.54 14.16 1.11
CA LYS A 150 3.03 15.01 0.00
C LYS A 150 4.45 14.57 -0.35
N LEU A 151 4.75 14.56 -1.64
CA LEU A 151 6.11 14.37 -2.12
C LEU A 151 6.79 15.73 -2.25
N PRO A 152 8.02 15.88 -1.74
CA PRO A 152 8.85 17.08 -1.96
C PRO A 152 9.49 17.09 -3.36
N GLU A 153 9.44 15.99 -4.08
CA GLU A 153 10.08 15.73 -5.37
C GLU A 153 9.13 14.92 -6.28
N PRO A 154 9.39 14.82 -7.59
CA PRO A 154 8.62 13.97 -8.50
C PRO A 154 8.55 12.51 -8.01
N ALA A 155 7.41 11.86 -8.27
CA ALA A 155 7.17 10.48 -7.82
C ALA A 155 8.20 9.48 -8.40
N GLU A 156 8.68 9.75 -9.60
CA GLU A 156 9.70 8.95 -10.29
C GLU A 156 11.05 9.01 -9.55
N HIS A 157 11.44 10.18 -9.06
CA HIS A 157 12.66 10.32 -8.25
C HIS A 157 12.53 9.58 -6.93
N TYR A 158 11.36 9.66 -6.29
CA TYR A 158 11.08 8.88 -5.09
C TYR A 158 11.18 7.38 -5.35
N LEU A 159 10.54 6.90 -6.43
CA LEU A 159 10.58 5.49 -6.82
C LEU A 159 12.01 5.01 -7.09
N MET A 160 12.80 5.81 -7.84
CA MET A 160 14.18 5.48 -8.13
C MET A 160 15.02 5.37 -6.84
N GLU A 161 14.87 6.32 -5.92
CA GLU A 161 15.54 6.25 -4.63
C GLU A 161 15.14 4.99 -3.85
N HIS A 162 13.86 4.65 -3.84
CA HIS A 162 13.35 3.48 -3.14
C HIS A 162 13.90 2.18 -3.72
N ILE A 163 13.95 2.05 -5.05
CA ILE A 163 14.57 0.90 -5.74
C ILE A 163 16.05 0.78 -5.37
N ILE A 164 16.79 1.89 -5.38
CA ILE A 164 18.23 1.89 -5.07
C ILE A 164 18.50 1.53 -3.61
N THR A 165 17.72 2.09 -2.68
CA THR A 165 17.93 1.91 -1.23
C THR A 165 17.35 0.63 -0.68
N GLY A 166 16.46 -0.04 -1.41
CA GLY A 166 15.71 -1.22 -0.97
C GLY A 166 14.72 -0.90 0.13
N ASP A 167 14.01 -1.93 0.57
CA ASP A 167 13.08 -1.88 1.69
C ASP A 167 13.43 -2.91 2.77
N LYS A 168 13.98 -2.42 3.87
CA LYS A 168 14.32 -3.28 5.01
C LYS A 168 13.09 -3.90 5.68
N GLY A 169 11.94 -3.22 5.66
CA GLY A 169 10.67 -3.70 6.24
C GLY A 169 10.15 -4.93 5.50
N ASP A 170 10.36 -4.96 4.20
CA ASP A 170 10.00 -6.07 3.32
C ASP A 170 11.15 -7.05 3.07
N GLY A 171 12.31 -6.80 3.67
CA GLY A 171 13.48 -7.65 3.54
C GLY A 171 14.18 -7.52 2.18
N ILE A 172 13.95 -6.44 1.46
CA ILE A 172 14.56 -6.15 0.17
C ILE A 172 15.84 -5.33 0.41
N PRO A 173 17.03 -5.88 0.13
CA PRO A 173 18.29 -5.15 0.29
C PRO A 173 18.43 -4.02 -0.73
N ASN A 174 19.30 -3.08 -0.42
CA ASN A 174 19.71 -2.09 -1.39
C ASN A 174 20.55 -2.72 -2.52
N MET A 175 20.63 -2.04 -3.66
CA MET A 175 21.28 -2.55 -4.87
C MET A 175 22.78 -2.86 -4.76
N LEU A 176 23.45 -2.46 -3.68
CA LEU A 176 24.88 -2.77 -3.44
C LEU A 176 25.08 -4.00 -2.55
N SER A 177 24.02 -4.53 -1.96
CA SER A 177 24.07 -5.61 -0.97
C SER A 177 23.58 -6.92 -1.57
N ASP A 178 24.06 -8.02 -1.02
CA ASP A 178 23.64 -9.36 -1.44
C ASP A 178 22.19 -9.63 -1.01
N ASP A 179 21.44 -10.43 -1.78
CA ASP A 179 20.02 -10.70 -1.57
C ASP A 179 19.68 -11.36 -0.23
N ASP A 180 20.65 -12.02 0.40
CA ASP A 180 20.50 -12.73 1.66
C ASP A 180 21.05 -11.96 2.88
N VAL A 181 21.48 -10.70 2.70
CA VAL A 181 22.13 -9.90 3.74
C VAL A 181 21.32 -9.84 5.04
N PHE A 182 19.98 -9.70 4.94
CA PHE A 182 19.10 -9.65 6.11
C PHE A 182 18.85 -11.03 6.73
N ILE A 183 18.81 -12.08 5.91
CA ILE A 183 18.66 -13.46 6.38
C ILE A 183 19.88 -13.90 7.20
N ASN A 184 21.06 -13.47 6.76
CA ASN A 184 22.33 -13.74 7.47
C ASN A 184 22.58 -12.80 8.66
N GLY A 185 21.60 -11.94 9.00
CA GLY A 185 21.74 -10.99 10.12
C GLY A 185 22.80 -9.91 9.90
N GLN A 186 23.21 -9.69 8.67
CA GLN A 186 24.24 -8.73 8.31
C GLN A 186 23.67 -7.33 8.06
N ARG A 187 24.54 -6.33 8.00
CA ARG A 187 24.18 -4.97 7.63
C ARG A 187 24.40 -4.74 6.16
N GLN A 188 23.47 -4.02 5.53
CA GLN A 188 23.60 -3.57 4.14
C GLN A 188 24.87 -2.73 3.94
N LYS A 189 25.44 -2.79 2.75
CA LYS A 189 26.48 -1.86 2.30
C LYS A 189 25.93 -0.43 2.29
N PRO A 190 26.63 0.57 2.82
CA PRO A 190 26.13 1.93 2.85
C PRO A 190 26.10 2.56 1.46
N ILE A 191 25.00 3.23 1.12
CA ILE A 191 24.92 4.06 -0.09
C ILE A 191 25.27 5.50 0.28
N ARG A 192 26.26 6.07 -0.40
CA ARG A 192 26.64 7.47 -0.20
C ARG A 192 25.61 8.40 -0.83
N LYS A 193 25.26 9.48 -0.16
CA LYS A 193 24.28 10.46 -0.67
C LYS A 193 24.67 11.05 -2.04
N ALA A 194 25.96 11.27 -2.29
CA ALA A 194 26.44 11.75 -3.58
C ALA A 194 26.13 10.76 -4.72
N LEU A 195 26.38 9.45 -4.48
CA LEU A 195 26.09 8.40 -5.45
C LEU A 195 24.58 8.29 -5.71
N LEU A 196 23.75 8.41 -4.67
CA LEU A 196 22.29 8.42 -4.82
C LEU A 196 21.81 9.61 -5.68
N ALA A 197 22.41 10.77 -5.50
CA ALA A 197 22.09 11.95 -6.29
C ALA A 197 22.47 11.79 -7.78
N GLU A 198 23.59 11.12 -8.08
CA GLU A 198 24.01 10.81 -9.45
C GLU A 198 23.05 9.84 -10.16
N TRP A 199 22.44 8.92 -9.42
CA TRP A 199 21.55 7.89 -9.97
C TRP A 199 20.10 8.35 -10.13
N LYS A 200 19.73 9.49 -9.55
CA LYS A 200 18.39 10.10 -9.68
C LYS A 200 18.22 10.97 -10.94
N VAL A 201 19.22 11.03 -11.81
CA VAL A 201 19.18 11.89 -13.03
C VAL A 201 18.45 11.20 -14.17
#